data_70060e7b3d12ff437ab1e084aef35408
#
_entry.id   70060e7b3d12ff437ab1e084aef35408
#
_cell.length_a   1.000
_cell.length_b   1.000
_cell.length_c   1.000
_cell.angle_alpha   90.00
_cell.angle_beta   90.00
_cell.angle_gamma   90.00
#
_symmetry.space_group_name_H-M   'P 1'
#
loop_
_entity.id
_entity.type
_entity.pdbx_description
1 polymer ?
#
loop_
_entity_poly.entity_id
_entity_poly.type
_entity_poly.pdbx_seq_one_letter_code
_entity_poly.pdbx_strand_id
1 'polypeptide(L)'
;MAALALALYLAPLPMSAQANQTQPSAKQPASEQYSRVTIEVSGGESETPVENASIYIKYVEERKVLKDKKVELNIKTNKDGQAHVQSAPMGRVLVQVVADGWKTYGRWYDIAEAKQTIKIHLDKPPKWY
;
A
#
# COMPACT_ATOMS: atom_id res chain seq x y z
N MET A 1 -11.42 -68.08 33.34
CA MET A 1 -11.54 -67.50 33.23
C MET A 1 -11.46 -66.50 32.67
N ALA A 2 -11.34 -65.96 32.26
CA ALA A 2 -11.15 -65.20 31.89
C ALA A 2 -11.16 -64.19 31.32
N ALA A 3 -11.07 -63.71 31.05
CA ALA A 3 -10.89 -62.78 30.66
C ALA A 3 -10.94 -61.88 29.99
N LEU A 4 -10.89 -61.44 29.58
CA LEU A 4 -10.79 -60.61 29.05
C LEU A 4 -10.77 -59.55 28.50
N ALA A 5 -10.59 -59.08 28.29
CA ALA A 5 -10.41 -58.21 27.93
C ALA A 5 -10.46 -57.33 27.23
N LEU A 6 -10.40 -56.87 26.87
CA LEU A 6 -10.32 -56.00 26.35
C LEU A 6 -10.21 -54.96 25.80
N ALA A 7 -10.04 -54.53 25.60
CA ALA A 7 -9.81 -53.65 25.23
C ALA A 7 -9.92 -52.74 24.49
N LEU A 8 -9.84 -52.28 24.20
CA LEU A 8 -9.76 -51.43 23.72
C LEU A 8 -9.72 -50.43 23.16
N TYR A 9 -9.49 -50.00 22.89
CA TYR A 9 -9.38 -49.01 22.53
C TYR A 9 -9.42 -48.20 21.79
N LEU A 10 -9.26 -47.57 21.59
CA LEU A 10 -9.20 -46.81 21.20
C LEU A 10 -8.92 -45.85 20.54
N ALA A 11 -8.82 -45.40 20.28
CA ALA A 11 -8.46 -44.67 19.74
C ALA A 11 -8.65 -43.61 19.13
N PRO A 12 -8.52 -42.94 18.93
CA PRO A 12 -8.63 -41.90 18.50
C PRO A 12 -8.38 -41.08 17.71
N LEU A 13 -8.34 -40.54 17.30
CA LEU A 13 -8.09 -39.79 16.65
C LEU A 13 -8.03 -38.69 16.16
N PRO A 14 -7.94 -38.12 15.97
CA PRO A 14 -7.79 -37.12 15.66
C PRO A 14 -7.81 -36.22 14.84
N MET A 15 -7.68 -35.70 14.57
CA MET A 15 -7.57 -34.93 14.01
C MET A 15 -7.63 -34.03 13.43
N SER A 16 -7.69 -33.81 13.38
CA SER A 16 -7.77 -33.10 12.91
C SER A 16 -7.62 -32.04 12.51
N ALA A 17 -7.58 -31.60 12.67
CA ALA A 17 -7.40 -30.67 12.51
C ALA A 17 -7.04 -29.95 11.63
N GLN A 18 -6.91 -29.75 11.39
CA GLN A 18 -6.46 -29.24 10.72
C GLN A 18 -6.81 -28.45 9.98
N ALA A 19 -6.87 -28.43 10.00
CA ALA A 19 -7.12 -27.99 9.30
C ALA A 19 -7.26 -26.85 8.90
N ASN A 20 -7.44 -26.43 9.00
CA ASN A 20 -7.66 -25.50 8.66
C ASN A 20 -7.16 -24.53 8.34
N GLN A 21 -6.88 -24.32 8.51
CA GLN A 21 -6.38 -23.52 8.36
C GLN A 21 -6.19 -22.88 7.42
N THR A 22 -6.04 -22.79 7.24
CA THR A 22 -5.65 -22.48 6.32
C THR A 22 -6.07 -21.68 5.58
N GLN A 23 -6.45 -21.62 5.55
CA GLN A 23 -6.94 -21.13 4.70
C GLN A 23 -7.07 -19.85 4.43
N PRO A 24 -7.28 -19.33 5.00
CA PRO A 24 -7.39 -17.94 4.79
C PRO A 24 -6.32 -17.44 3.91
N SER A 25 -5.28 -18.06 3.97
CA SER A 25 -4.18 -17.66 3.14
C SER A 25 -4.56 -17.56 1.68
N ALA A 26 -5.56 -18.24 1.30
CA ALA A 26 -5.98 -18.22 -0.09
C ALA A 26 -6.35 -16.83 -0.57
N LYS A 27 -6.69 -15.96 0.35
CA LYS A 27 -7.12 -14.63 -0.04
C LYS A 27 -6.00 -13.64 -0.16
N GLN A 28 -4.85 -14.02 0.28
CA GLN A 28 -3.72 -13.13 0.26
C GLN A 28 -3.35 -12.58 -1.10
N PRO A 29 -3.52 -13.32 -2.18
CA PRO A 29 -3.13 -12.77 -3.48
C PRO A 29 -3.72 -11.42 -3.79
N ALA A 30 -4.96 -11.22 -3.39
CA ALA A 30 -5.60 -9.94 -3.67
C ALA A 30 -4.95 -8.80 -2.92
N SER A 31 -4.56 -9.03 -1.67
CA SER A 31 -3.95 -7.98 -0.88
C SER A 31 -2.49 -7.73 -1.27
N GLU A 32 -1.86 -8.71 -1.89
CA GLU A 32 -0.48 -8.54 -2.33
C GLU A 32 -0.36 -7.59 -3.51
N GLN A 33 -1.44 -7.36 -4.23
CA GLN A 33 -1.43 -6.47 -5.37
C GLN A 33 -1.51 -5.01 -5.00
N TYR A 34 -1.77 -4.72 -3.74
CA TYR A 34 -1.98 -3.36 -3.27
C TYR A 34 -1.19 -3.09 -2.02
N SER A 35 -0.86 -1.83 -1.84
CA SER A 35 -0.06 -1.36 -0.72
C SER A 35 -0.77 -0.22 -0.03
N ARG A 36 -0.52 -0.08 1.26
CA ARG A 36 -0.90 1.11 2.00
C ARG A 36 0.29 2.05 1.95
N VAL A 37 0.11 3.17 1.33
CA VAL A 37 1.19 4.13 1.16
C VAL A 37 0.89 5.38 1.94
N THR A 38 1.85 5.82 2.73
CA THR A 38 1.79 7.11 3.41
C THR A 38 2.77 8.03 2.70
N ILE A 39 2.28 9.19 2.29
CA ILE A 39 3.14 10.17 1.63
C ILE A 39 3.29 11.37 2.56
N GLU A 40 4.52 11.68 2.89
CA GLU A 40 4.85 12.81 3.75
C GLU A 40 5.47 13.89 2.89
N VAL A 41 4.85 15.07 2.90
CA VAL A 41 5.29 16.19 2.09
C VAL A 41 5.81 17.29 3.01
N SER A 42 7.05 17.67 2.81
CA SER A 42 7.65 18.79 3.54
C SER A 42 8.29 19.71 2.53
N GLY A 43 8.67 20.89 2.94
CA GLY A 43 9.28 21.80 2.03
C GLY A 43 10.17 22.83 2.71
N GLY A 44 11.06 23.42 1.93
CA GLY A 44 11.95 24.45 2.38
C GLY A 44 13.10 23.92 3.22
N GLU A 45 13.94 24.84 3.68
CA GLU A 45 15.10 24.47 4.47
C GLU A 45 14.74 23.91 5.84
N SER A 46 13.61 24.33 6.39
CA SER A 46 13.15 23.85 7.69
C SER A 46 12.36 22.57 7.62
N GLU A 47 12.15 22.03 6.43
CA GLU A 47 11.32 20.85 6.21
C GLU A 47 9.96 20.99 6.89
N THR A 48 9.30 22.12 6.62
CA THR A 48 7.99 22.41 7.16
C THR A 48 6.94 21.50 6.50
N PRO A 49 6.05 20.90 7.28
CA PRO A 49 4.97 20.11 6.67
C PRO A 49 4.14 20.97 5.72
N VAL A 50 3.82 20.43 4.55
CA VAL A 50 3.05 21.13 3.55
C VAL A 50 1.61 20.63 3.61
N GLU A 51 0.73 21.47 4.11
CA GLU A 51 -0.70 21.17 4.23
C GLU A 51 -1.42 21.43 2.91
N ASN A 52 -2.42 20.61 2.64
CA ASN A 52 -3.31 20.82 1.49
C ASN A 52 -2.60 20.71 0.13
N ALA A 53 -1.50 19.98 0.09
CA ALA A 53 -0.84 19.70 -1.17
C ALA A 53 -1.64 18.65 -1.95
N SER A 54 -1.81 18.89 -3.24
CA SER A 54 -2.50 17.94 -4.10
C SER A 54 -1.50 16.90 -4.59
N ILE A 55 -1.79 15.65 -4.31
CA ILE A 55 -0.93 14.55 -4.72
C ILE A 55 -1.65 13.73 -5.77
N TYR A 56 -1.01 13.57 -6.93
CA TYR A 56 -1.54 12.79 -8.03
C TYR A 56 -0.67 11.55 -8.19
N ILE A 57 -1.30 10.39 -8.11
CA ILE A 57 -0.62 9.12 -8.31
C ILE A 57 -1.13 8.52 -9.60
N LYS A 58 -0.25 8.38 -10.57
CA LYS A 58 -0.61 7.90 -11.91
C LYS A 58 0.08 6.58 -12.17
N TYR A 59 -0.69 5.64 -12.70
CA TYR A 59 -0.15 4.34 -13.06
C TYR A 59 -0.94 3.74 -14.20
N VAL A 60 -0.40 2.67 -14.75
CA VAL A 60 -1.04 1.95 -15.85
C VAL A 60 -1.51 0.61 -15.32
N GLU A 61 -2.81 0.36 -15.48
CA GLU A 61 -3.40 -0.91 -15.12
C GLU A 61 -3.39 -1.80 -16.34
N GLU A 62 -2.59 -2.86 -16.29
CA GLU A 62 -2.51 -3.80 -17.39
C GLU A 62 -3.72 -4.72 -17.41
N ARG A 63 -4.29 -4.91 -18.59
CA ARG A 63 -5.42 -5.80 -18.77
C ARG A 63 -5.08 -6.82 -19.82
N LYS A 64 -5.44 -8.07 -19.55
CA LYS A 64 -5.10 -9.15 -20.47
C LYS A 64 -5.87 -9.11 -21.79
N VAL A 65 -7.10 -8.63 -21.77
CA VAL A 65 -7.97 -8.66 -22.93
C VAL A 65 -8.20 -7.30 -23.54
N LEU A 66 -8.15 -6.27 -22.72
CA LEU A 66 -8.41 -4.91 -23.16
C LEU A 66 -7.13 -4.10 -23.19
N LYS A 67 -7.22 -2.90 -23.77
CA LYS A 67 -6.09 -1.98 -23.73
C LYS A 67 -5.78 -1.61 -22.29
N ASP A 68 -4.52 -1.32 -22.03
CA ASP A 68 -4.10 -0.85 -20.72
C ASP A 68 -4.86 0.42 -20.38
N LYS A 69 -5.17 0.55 -19.10
CA LYS A 69 -5.92 1.69 -18.63
C LYS A 69 -5.04 2.57 -17.77
N LYS A 70 -5.03 3.85 -18.06
CA LYS A 70 -4.33 4.83 -17.25
C LYS A 70 -5.23 5.21 -16.09
N VAL A 71 -4.67 5.15 -14.88
CA VAL A 71 -5.42 5.45 -13.67
C VAL A 71 -4.73 6.58 -12.93
N GLU A 72 -5.52 7.47 -12.37
CA GLU A 72 -5.01 8.58 -11.59
C GLU A 72 -5.76 8.66 -10.26
N LEU A 73 -5.01 8.70 -9.17
CA LEU A 73 -5.56 8.91 -7.84
C LEU A 73 -5.17 10.31 -7.40
N ASN A 74 -6.10 11.01 -6.75
CA ASN A 74 -5.86 12.36 -6.27
C ASN A 74 -6.21 12.43 -4.80
N ILE A 75 -5.24 12.81 -3.98
CA ILE A 75 -5.43 12.97 -2.54
C ILE A 75 -4.74 14.25 -2.09
N LYS A 76 -5.06 14.70 -0.89
CA LYS A 76 -4.46 15.89 -0.33
C LYS A 76 -3.83 15.62 1.01
N THR A 77 -2.77 16.36 1.33
CA THR A 77 -2.12 16.24 2.61
C THR A 77 -2.93 16.91 3.71
N ASN A 78 -2.79 16.39 4.92
CA ASN A 78 -3.41 16.96 6.11
C ASN A 78 -2.49 18.02 6.73
N LYS A 79 -2.83 18.45 7.93
CA LYS A 79 -2.05 19.47 8.64
C LYS A 79 -0.61 19.07 8.90
N ASP A 80 -0.36 17.78 9.01
CA ASP A 80 0.97 17.26 9.27
C ASP A 80 1.74 17.01 7.98
N GLY A 81 1.16 17.37 6.84
CA GLY A 81 1.80 17.13 5.56
C GLY A 81 1.72 15.69 5.11
N GLN A 82 0.82 14.92 5.67
CA GLN A 82 0.70 13.50 5.37
C GLN A 82 -0.57 13.19 4.59
N ALA A 83 -0.46 12.25 3.67
CA ALA A 83 -1.59 11.73 2.94
C ALA A 83 -1.51 10.22 2.94
N HIS A 84 -2.67 9.57 3.07
CA HIS A 84 -2.72 8.12 3.16
C HIS A 84 -3.45 7.53 1.97
N VAL A 85 -2.81 6.62 1.29
CA VAL A 85 -3.42 5.89 0.19
C VAL A 85 -3.73 4.48 0.68
N GLN A 86 -5.01 4.16 0.77
CA GLN A 86 -5.43 2.87 1.31
C GLN A 86 -5.05 1.70 0.41
N SER A 87 -5.05 1.93 -0.88
CA SER A 87 -4.89 0.84 -1.82
C SER A 87 -4.17 1.35 -3.08
N ALA A 88 -2.85 1.45 -2.96
CA ALA A 88 -2.01 1.80 -4.11
C ALA A 88 -1.56 0.51 -4.79
N PRO A 89 -1.46 0.51 -6.12
CA PRO A 89 -0.99 -0.69 -6.81
C PRO A 89 0.49 -0.93 -6.55
N MET A 90 0.87 -2.18 -6.53
CA MET A 90 2.27 -2.54 -6.49
C MET A 90 2.89 -2.22 -7.83
N GLY A 91 4.18 -1.91 -7.82
CA GLY A 91 4.90 -1.63 -9.03
C GLY A 91 5.18 -0.16 -9.19
N ARG A 92 5.40 0.24 -10.41
CA ARG A 92 5.87 1.59 -10.70
C ARG A 92 4.73 2.59 -10.82
N VAL A 93 4.84 3.69 -10.09
CA VAL A 93 3.84 4.75 -10.12
C VAL A 93 4.53 6.10 -10.27
N LEU A 94 3.85 7.04 -10.90
CA LEU A 94 4.32 8.42 -10.98
C LEU A 94 3.60 9.22 -9.90
N VAL A 95 4.36 9.84 -9.03
CA VAL A 95 3.80 10.68 -7.98
C VAL A 95 4.10 12.13 -8.30
N GLN A 96 3.06 12.94 -8.42
CA GLN A 96 3.18 14.38 -8.66
C GLN A 96 2.55 15.11 -7.50
N VAL A 97 3.19 16.19 -7.08
CA VAL A 97 2.70 17.01 -5.97
C VAL A 97 2.63 18.45 -6.42
N VAL A 98 1.45 19.05 -6.23
CA VAL A 98 1.21 20.45 -6.55
C VAL A 98 0.69 21.14 -5.29
N ALA A 99 1.38 22.18 -4.87
CA ALA A 99 0.99 22.94 -3.70
C ALA A 99 1.23 24.42 -3.94
N ASP A 100 0.34 25.26 -3.44
CA ASP A 100 0.46 26.69 -3.61
C ASP A 100 1.73 27.22 -2.94
N GLY A 101 2.50 27.98 -3.68
CA GLY A 101 3.73 28.54 -3.15
C GLY A 101 4.93 27.62 -3.23
N TRP A 102 4.76 26.46 -3.82
CA TRP A 102 5.84 25.49 -3.96
C TRP A 102 6.03 25.08 -5.42
N LYS A 103 7.25 24.69 -5.72
CA LYS A 103 7.55 24.18 -7.05
C LYS A 103 6.90 22.82 -7.23
N THR A 104 6.31 22.58 -8.38
CA THR A 104 5.69 21.29 -8.68
C THR A 104 6.73 20.17 -8.66
N TYR A 105 6.36 19.07 -8.05
CA TYR A 105 7.24 17.91 -7.90
C TYR A 105 6.68 16.74 -8.71
N GLY A 106 7.57 15.96 -9.28
CA GLY A 106 7.15 14.74 -9.97
C GLY A 106 8.29 13.75 -10.02
N ARG A 107 8.00 12.52 -9.63
CA ARG A 107 9.00 11.46 -9.64
C ARG A 107 8.36 10.09 -9.69
N TRP A 108 9.04 9.15 -10.31
CA TRP A 108 8.62 7.75 -10.33
C TRP A 108 9.07 7.05 -9.07
N TYR A 109 8.19 6.21 -8.55
CA TYR A 109 8.48 5.40 -7.37
C TYR A 109 8.07 3.96 -7.63
N ASP A 110 8.76 3.04 -6.98
CA ASP A 110 8.38 1.63 -7.01
C ASP A 110 7.70 1.29 -5.69
N ILE A 111 6.48 0.83 -5.78
CA ILE A 111 5.72 0.38 -4.62
C ILE A 111 5.96 -1.10 -4.49
N ALA A 112 6.76 -1.48 -3.50
CA ALA A 112 7.20 -2.86 -3.35
C ALA A 112 6.78 -3.51 -2.04
N GLU A 113 6.32 -2.72 -1.09
CA GLU A 113 5.98 -3.23 0.22
C GLU A 113 4.50 -3.09 0.51
N ALA A 114 3.96 -3.99 1.34
CA ALA A 114 2.56 -3.93 1.71
C ALA A 114 2.22 -2.63 2.46
N LYS A 115 3.22 -2.03 3.07
CA LYS A 115 3.08 -0.80 3.82
C LYS A 115 4.33 0.02 3.57
N GLN A 116 4.17 1.15 2.93
CA GLN A 116 5.31 1.93 2.47
C GLN A 116 5.13 3.41 2.76
N THR A 117 6.21 4.09 3.11
CA THR A 117 6.21 5.53 3.32
C THR A 117 7.08 6.19 2.27
N ILE A 118 6.54 7.22 1.62
CA ILE A 118 7.27 8.01 0.64
C ILE A 118 7.44 9.40 1.22
N LYS A 119 8.67 9.85 1.32
CA LYS A 119 8.97 11.20 1.80
C LYS A 119 9.30 12.09 0.62
N ILE A 120 8.62 13.22 0.53
CA ILE A 120 8.77 14.16 -0.56
C ILE A 120 9.16 15.51 -0.01
N HIS A 121 10.17 16.12 -0.62
CA HIS A 121 10.63 17.44 -0.27
C HIS A 121 10.33 18.39 -1.41
N LEU A 122 9.65 19.49 -1.12
CA LEU A 122 9.31 20.50 -2.10
C LEU A 122 10.27 21.69 -2.00
N ASP A 123 10.56 22.26 -3.14
CA ASP A 123 11.40 23.47 -3.21
C ASP A 123 10.55 24.68 -3.48
N LYS A 124 11.03 25.83 -3.06
CA LYS A 124 10.37 27.10 -3.39
C LYS A 124 10.62 27.40 -4.87
N PRO A 125 9.65 27.99 -5.55
CA PRO A 125 9.87 28.37 -6.93
C PRO A 125 10.89 29.53 -6.98
N PRO A 126 11.61 29.65 -8.10
CA PRO A 126 12.58 30.74 -8.24
C PRO A 126 11.87 32.09 -8.26
N LYS A 127 12.58 33.10 -7.79
CA LYS A 127 12.06 34.44 -7.85
C LYS A 127 12.44 35.09 -9.17
N TRP A 128 11.51 35.79 -9.75
CA TRP A 128 11.67 36.36 -11.06
C TRP A 128 11.74 37.88 -11.03
N TYR A 129 12.42 38.45 -10.10
CA TYR A 129 12.55 39.90 -10.04
C TYR A 129 13.91 40.32 -9.55
#